data_5298bada9b39b07d2724313a3a2e9ca1
#
_entry.id   5298bada9b39b07d2724313a3a2e9ca1
#
_cell.length_a   1.000
_cell.length_b   1.000
_cell.length_c   1.000
_cell.angle_alpha   90.00
_cell.angle_beta   90.00
_cell.angle_gamma   90.00
#
_symmetry.space_group_name_H-M   'P 1'
#
loop_
_entity.id
_entity.type
_entity.pdbx_description
1 polymer ?
#
loop_
_entity_poly.entity_id
_entity_poly.type
_entity_poly.pdbx_seq_one_letter_code
_entity_poly.pdbx_strand_id
1 'polypeptide(L)'
;MKAFEFPNSDTPIKRHKNVAVVGGGNVAMDSVRTALRLGADNAYIVYRRGMEELPARKEEVEHAGHEGVQFKILTAPVKVIGNKEGWVCGLECLEMELGEPDASGRRRPIPKEGSNFVLKVDAVIPSIGTGANPLLAQTTPDMQFTKRGYIAVESEATGRTTKKGVFAGGDIVTGAATVILAAGAGRAAGMAIDKFLKDGEWWDPNAPKPAEAAPAPVVK
;
A
#
# COMPACT_ATOMS: atom_id res chain seq x y z
N MET A 1 -16.88 2.45 4.87
CA MET A 1 -17.72 1.27 4.60
C MET A 1 -18.77 1.08 5.70
N LYS A 2 -18.44 0.82 6.96
CA LYS A 2 -19.47 0.65 8.03
C LYS A 2 -20.56 1.73 8.03
N ALA A 3 -20.23 2.98 7.76
CA ALA A 3 -21.18 4.08 7.75
C ALA A 3 -22.27 3.98 6.68
N PHE A 4 -21.97 3.37 5.55
CA PHE A 4 -22.92 3.16 4.45
C PHE A 4 -23.76 1.89 4.65
N GLU A 5 -23.12 0.83 5.13
CA GLU A 5 -23.78 -0.46 5.34
C GLU A 5 -24.59 -0.50 6.64
N PHE A 6 -24.17 0.27 7.65
CA PHE A 6 -24.75 0.29 8.97
C PHE A 6 -24.96 1.72 9.47
N PRO A 7 -25.93 2.47 8.90
CA PRO A 7 -26.16 3.88 9.26
C PRO A 7 -26.54 4.09 10.74
N ASN A 8 -27.03 3.05 11.41
CA ASN A 8 -27.35 3.06 12.83
C ASN A 8 -26.24 2.53 13.74
N SER A 9 -25.04 2.29 13.17
CA SER A 9 -23.88 1.84 13.94
C SER A 9 -23.40 2.95 14.86
N ASP A 10 -22.90 2.58 16.04
CA ASP A 10 -22.29 3.47 17.03
C ASP A 10 -20.90 3.99 16.63
N THR A 11 -20.42 3.62 15.45
CA THR A 11 -19.13 4.10 14.91
C THR A 11 -19.24 5.58 14.54
N PRO A 12 -18.61 6.51 15.29
CA PRO A 12 -18.72 7.92 14.99
C PRO A 12 -18.05 8.25 13.68
N ILE A 13 -18.79 8.91 12.77
CA ILE A 13 -18.22 9.48 11.54
C ILE A 13 -18.06 10.97 11.77
N LYS A 14 -16.82 11.42 11.78
CA LYS A 14 -16.52 12.85 11.76
C LYS A 14 -16.52 13.32 10.31
N ARG A 15 -17.45 14.22 9.99
CA ARG A 15 -17.48 14.88 8.68
C ARG A 15 -16.46 16.02 8.69
N HIS A 16 -15.64 16.05 7.67
CA HIS A 16 -14.62 17.06 7.44
C HIS A 16 -14.92 17.79 6.14
N LYS A 17 -14.65 19.10 6.10
CA LYS A 17 -14.93 19.93 4.92
C LYS A 17 -13.83 19.84 3.88
N ASN A 18 -12.57 19.83 4.32
CA ASN A 18 -11.42 19.84 3.43
C ASN A 18 -10.49 18.67 3.79
N VAL A 19 -10.47 17.66 2.97
CA VAL A 19 -9.75 16.39 3.26
C VAL A 19 -8.57 16.25 2.33
N ALA A 20 -7.36 16.06 2.87
CA ALA A 20 -6.19 15.66 2.10
C ALA A 20 -5.92 14.17 2.26
N VAL A 21 -5.85 13.44 1.16
CA VAL A 21 -5.41 12.05 1.12
C VAL A 21 -4.00 12.00 0.55
N VAL A 22 -3.06 11.54 1.35
CA VAL A 22 -1.64 11.43 0.97
C VAL A 22 -1.39 10.06 0.37
N GLY A 23 -1.09 10.01 -0.92
CA GLY A 23 -0.83 8.79 -1.66
C GLY A 23 -1.41 8.82 -3.06
N GLY A 24 -1.07 7.84 -3.89
CA GLY A 24 -1.48 7.77 -5.30
C GLY A 24 -1.94 6.39 -5.75
N GLY A 25 -2.10 5.43 -4.83
CA GLY A 25 -2.59 4.08 -5.14
C GLY A 25 -4.11 3.95 -5.08
N ASN A 26 -4.63 2.75 -5.40
CA ASN A 26 -6.07 2.48 -5.38
C ASN A 26 -6.72 2.82 -4.02
N VAL A 27 -6.02 2.53 -2.90
CA VAL A 27 -6.51 2.88 -1.55
C VAL A 27 -6.66 4.39 -1.38
N ALA A 28 -5.78 5.19 -1.99
CA ALA A 28 -5.90 6.65 -1.95
C ALA A 28 -7.11 7.12 -2.77
N MET A 29 -7.36 6.51 -3.94
CA MET A 29 -8.55 6.82 -4.75
C MET A 29 -9.84 6.48 -4.00
N ASP A 30 -9.91 5.30 -3.38
CA ASP A 30 -11.05 4.90 -2.55
C ASP A 30 -11.28 5.86 -1.37
N SER A 31 -10.21 6.24 -0.68
CA SER A 31 -10.28 7.13 0.48
C SER A 31 -10.77 8.53 0.11
N VAL A 32 -10.24 9.12 -0.97
CA VAL A 32 -10.59 10.48 -1.39
C VAL A 32 -12.02 10.56 -1.94
N ARG A 33 -12.45 9.58 -2.72
CA ARG A 33 -13.83 9.47 -3.23
C ARG A 33 -14.81 9.26 -2.08
N THR A 34 -14.45 8.42 -1.10
CA THR A 34 -15.26 8.22 0.11
C THR A 34 -15.40 9.51 0.90
N ALA A 35 -14.34 10.31 1.04
CA ALA A 35 -14.42 11.61 1.72
C ALA A 35 -15.45 12.55 1.06
N LEU A 36 -15.45 12.66 -0.28
CA LEU A 36 -16.45 13.45 -1.02
C LEU A 36 -17.86 12.92 -0.80
N ARG A 37 -18.06 11.61 -0.91
CA ARG A 37 -19.37 10.96 -0.72
C ARG A 37 -19.90 11.08 0.71
N LEU A 38 -19.03 11.26 1.69
CA LEU A 38 -19.38 11.57 3.09
C LEU A 38 -19.69 13.05 3.31
N GLY A 39 -19.56 13.89 2.28
CA GLY A 39 -19.95 15.30 2.29
C GLY A 39 -18.80 16.28 2.57
N ALA A 40 -17.57 15.94 2.20
CA ALA A 40 -16.49 16.91 2.16
C ALA A 40 -16.75 17.92 1.02
N ASP A 41 -16.49 19.20 1.30
CA ASP A 41 -16.59 20.27 0.30
C ASP A 41 -15.45 20.20 -0.71
N ASN A 42 -14.26 19.81 -0.24
CA ASN A 42 -13.06 19.60 -1.04
C ASN A 42 -12.32 18.35 -0.60
N ALA A 43 -11.87 17.54 -1.56
CA ALA A 43 -11.00 16.40 -1.29
C ALA A 43 -9.81 16.40 -2.26
N TYR A 44 -8.62 16.26 -1.70
CA TYR A 44 -7.36 16.39 -2.39
C TYR A 44 -6.58 15.08 -2.38
N ILE A 45 -6.06 14.67 -3.53
CA ILE A 45 -4.94 13.72 -3.59
C ILE A 45 -3.64 14.53 -3.50
N VAL A 46 -2.82 14.26 -2.50
CA VAL A 46 -1.47 14.83 -2.35
C VAL A 46 -0.46 13.75 -2.73
N TYR A 47 0.22 13.95 -3.87
CA TYR A 47 1.13 12.96 -4.43
C TYR A 47 2.44 13.57 -4.90
N ARG A 48 3.56 12.97 -4.46
CA ARG A 48 4.91 13.52 -4.69
C ARG A 48 5.46 13.37 -6.11
N ARG A 49 4.78 12.62 -7.00
CA ARG A 49 5.15 12.46 -8.42
C ARG A 49 4.06 13.04 -9.32
N GLY A 50 4.20 12.88 -10.64
CA GLY A 50 3.22 13.32 -11.62
C GLY A 50 2.03 12.38 -11.77
N MET A 51 1.08 12.76 -12.62
CA MET A 51 -0.12 11.97 -12.91
C MET A 51 0.23 10.61 -13.53
N GLU A 52 1.23 10.57 -14.41
CA GLU A 52 1.66 9.35 -15.10
C GLU A 52 2.31 8.32 -14.15
N GLU A 53 2.85 8.80 -13.03
CA GLU A 53 3.49 7.96 -12.02
C GLU A 53 2.51 7.46 -10.94
N LEU A 54 1.21 7.76 -11.04
CA LEU A 54 0.20 7.25 -10.12
C LEU A 54 0.13 5.72 -10.22
N PRO A 55 0.30 4.98 -9.11
CA PRO A 55 0.22 3.53 -9.14
C PRO A 55 -1.22 3.00 -9.13
N ALA A 56 -2.22 3.88 -8.98
CA ALA A 56 -3.63 3.52 -9.11
C ALA A 56 -3.98 3.13 -10.55
N ARG A 57 -5.01 2.32 -10.72
CA ARG A 57 -5.58 2.01 -12.04
C ARG A 57 -6.12 3.28 -12.68
N LYS A 58 -5.96 3.42 -14.00
CA LYS A 58 -6.37 4.63 -14.74
C LYS A 58 -7.87 4.92 -14.56
N GLU A 59 -8.69 3.89 -14.59
CA GLU A 59 -10.14 3.99 -14.41
C GLU A 59 -10.50 4.58 -13.03
N GLU A 60 -9.75 4.21 -11.97
CA GLU A 60 -9.98 4.76 -10.63
C GLU A 60 -9.58 6.25 -10.53
N VAL A 61 -8.52 6.64 -11.23
CA VAL A 61 -8.10 8.05 -11.32
C VAL A 61 -9.13 8.88 -12.09
N GLU A 62 -9.64 8.35 -13.20
CA GLU A 62 -10.69 8.99 -14.00
C GLU A 62 -11.99 9.16 -13.19
N HIS A 63 -12.43 8.10 -12.52
CA HIS A 63 -13.61 8.14 -11.65
C HIS A 63 -13.44 9.18 -10.53
N ALA A 64 -12.27 9.23 -9.88
CA ALA A 64 -11.99 10.23 -8.86
C ALA A 64 -12.07 11.67 -9.43
N GLY A 65 -11.54 11.89 -10.63
CA GLY A 65 -11.64 13.18 -11.33
C GLY A 65 -13.09 13.57 -11.65
N HIS A 66 -13.88 12.64 -12.17
CA HIS A 66 -15.31 12.87 -12.46
C HIS A 66 -16.13 13.18 -11.21
N GLU A 67 -15.77 12.63 -10.04
CA GLU A 67 -16.41 12.92 -8.76
C GLU A 67 -15.95 14.25 -8.14
N GLY A 68 -14.99 14.97 -8.76
CA GLY A 68 -14.55 16.29 -8.31
C GLY A 68 -13.32 16.27 -7.39
N VAL A 69 -12.57 15.18 -7.34
CA VAL A 69 -11.29 15.11 -6.61
C VAL A 69 -10.28 16.07 -7.22
N GLN A 70 -9.60 16.82 -6.38
CA GLN A 70 -8.53 17.74 -6.79
C GLN A 70 -7.16 17.08 -6.61
N PHE A 71 -6.41 16.94 -7.71
CA PHE A 71 -5.08 16.33 -7.68
C PHE A 71 -3.99 17.38 -7.43
N LYS A 72 -3.36 17.33 -6.27
CA LYS A 72 -2.13 18.06 -5.91
C LYS A 72 -0.95 17.13 -6.15
N ILE A 73 -0.60 16.98 -7.43
CA ILE A 73 0.58 16.22 -7.87
C ILE A 73 1.85 17.03 -7.66
N LEU A 74 3.01 16.40 -7.80
CA LEU A 74 4.31 17.04 -7.56
C LEU A 74 4.33 17.75 -6.19
N THR A 75 3.69 17.15 -5.20
CA THR A 75 3.47 17.74 -3.88
C THR A 75 3.76 16.68 -2.82
N ALA A 76 4.74 16.95 -1.96
CA ALA A 76 5.08 16.09 -0.83
C ALA A 76 4.59 16.71 0.49
N PRO A 77 3.93 15.95 1.37
CA PRO A 77 3.59 16.42 2.70
C PRO A 77 4.86 16.51 3.57
N VAL A 78 4.98 17.59 4.32
CA VAL A 78 6.08 17.85 5.25
C VAL A 78 5.64 17.69 6.68
N LYS A 79 4.53 18.35 7.03
CA LYS A 79 4.03 18.40 8.41
C LYS A 79 2.53 18.61 8.46
N VAL A 80 1.86 17.88 9.35
CA VAL A 80 0.47 18.16 9.71
C VAL A 80 0.44 19.27 10.74
N ILE A 81 -0.36 20.31 10.49
CA ILE A 81 -0.49 21.47 11.36
C ILE A 81 -1.77 21.29 12.20
N GLY A 82 -1.61 21.33 13.52
CA GLY A 82 -2.71 21.29 14.46
C GLY A 82 -3.03 22.69 15.02
N ASN A 83 -4.29 22.90 15.39
CA ASN A 83 -4.73 24.06 16.14
C ASN A 83 -4.41 23.88 17.64
N LYS A 84 -4.76 24.89 18.48
CA LYS A 84 -4.53 24.84 19.93
C LYS A 84 -5.27 23.72 20.64
N GLU A 85 -6.31 23.18 20.04
CA GLU A 85 -7.14 22.10 20.57
C GLU A 85 -6.68 20.70 20.10
N GLY A 86 -5.62 20.64 19.29
CA GLY A 86 -5.07 19.38 18.75
C GLY A 86 -5.76 18.88 17.49
N TRP A 87 -6.66 19.66 16.88
CA TRP A 87 -7.30 19.32 15.60
C TRP A 87 -6.46 19.78 14.43
N VAL A 88 -6.52 19.02 13.33
CA VAL A 88 -5.87 19.39 12.07
C VAL A 88 -6.48 20.68 11.53
N CYS A 89 -5.62 21.63 11.14
CA CYS A 89 -6.02 22.88 10.49
C CYS A 89 -5.21 23.17 9.22
N GLY A 90 -4.25 22.33 8.85
CA GLY A 90 -3.48 22.46 7.64
C GLY A 90 -2.51 21.30 7.42
N LEU A 91 -2.02 21.21 6.20
CA LEU A 91 -0.94 20.33 5.78
C LEU A 91 0.14 21.16 5.11
N GLU A 92 1.30 21.25 5.74
CA GLU A 92 2.48 21.86 5.10
C GLU A 92 2.99 20.90 4.03
N CYS A 93 3.17 21.40 2.83
CA CYS A 93 3.62 20.67 1.67
C CYS A 93 4.82 21.36 1.04
N LEU A 94 5.57 20.60 0.25
CA LEU A 94 6.70 21.05 -0.55
C LEU A 94 6.44 20.69 -2.01
N GLU A 95 6.74 21.59 -2.95
CA GLU A 95 6.70 21.26 -4.38
C GLU A 95 7.84 20.31 -4.75
N MET A 96 7.56 19.42 -5.71
CA MET A 96 8.50 18.43 -6.21
C MET A 96 8.75 18.62 -7.68
N GLU A 97 9.93 18.19 -8.12
CA GLU A 97 10.29 18.04 -9.53
C GLU A 97 10.55 16.57 -9.84
N LEU A 98 10.46 16.20 -11.11
CA LEU A 98 10.73 14.84 -11.56
C LEU A 98 12.13 14.75 -12.15
N GLY A 99 12.97 13.91 -11.55
CA GLY A 99 14.28 13.54 -12.07
C GLY A 99 14.24 12.26 -12.90
N GLU A 100 15.39 11.60 -13.01
CA GLU A 100 15.54 10.35 -13.75
C GLU A 100 14.67 9.21 -13.17
N PRO A 101 14.30 8.22 -14.00
CA PRO A 101 13.55 7.05 -13.55
C PRO A 101 14.31 6.26 -12.48
N ASP A 102 13.56 5.76 -11.50
CA ASP A 102 14.07 4.82 -10.49
C ASP A 102 14.03 3.36 -11.01
N ALA A 103 14.46 2.40 -10.18
CA ALA A 103 14.45 0.97 -10.51
C ALA A 103 13.05 0.41 -10.85
N SER A 104 11.98 1.12 -10.53
CA SER A 104 10.59 0.76 -10.90
C SER A 104 10.14 1.39 -12.22
N GLY A 105 11.02 2.12 -12.92
CA GLY A 105 10.72 2.85 -14.16
C GLY A 105 9.97 4.17 -13.95
N ARG A 106 9.66 4.56 -12.70
CA ARG A 106 8.96 5.81 -12.38
C ARG A 106 9.97 6.90 -12.05
N ARG A 107 9.75 8.12 -12.54
CA ARG A 107 10.63 9.26 -12.30
C ARG A 107 10.75 9.57 -10.81
N ARG A 108 11.99 9.81 -10.37
CA ARG A 108 12.29 10.07 -8.95
C ARG A 108 11.79 11.47 -8.56
N PRO A 109 11.03 11.62 -7.47
CA PRO A 109 10.64 12.94 -6.99
C PRO A 109 11.83 13.62 -6.30
N ILE A 110 12.13 14.85 -6.70
CA ILE A 110 13.19 15.72 -6.15
C ILE A 110 12.53 16.90 -5.45
N PRO A 111 12.84 17.17 -4.17
CA PRO A 111 12.30 18.32 -3.46
C PRO A 111 12.79 19.63 -4.07
N LYS A 112 11.88 20.59 -4.26
CA LYS A 112 12.22 21.96 -4.64
C LYS A 112 12.37 22.81 -3.39
N GLU A 113 13.61 23.07 -3.01
CA GLU A 113 13.92 23.81 -1.78
C GLU A 113 13.24 25.19 -1.73
N GLY A 114 12.72 25.57 -0.56
CA GLY A 114 12.07 26.85 -0.35
C GLY A 114 10.67 27.00 -0.94
N SER A 115 10.06 25.94 -1.52
CA SER A 115 8.72 25.96 -2.11
C SER A 115 7.62 25.54 -1.15
N ASN A 116 7.88 25.62 0.16
CA ASN A 116 6.90 25.24 1.17
C ASN A 116 5.63 26.08 1.08
N PHE A 117 4.49 25.41 1.18
CA PHE A 117 3.18 26.06 1.27
C PHE A 117 2.25 25.26 2.18
N VAL A 118 1.17 25.91 2.63
CA VAL A 118 0.18 25.27 3.50
C VAL A 118 -1.11 25.04 2.73
N LEU A 119 -1.50 23.78 2.61
CA LEU A 119 -2.82 23.38 2.15
C LEU A 119 -3.77 23.41 3.36
N LYS A 120 -4.81 24.25 3.29
CA LYS A 120 -5.82 24.37 4.36
C LYS A 120 -6.74 23.15 4.32
N VAL A 121 -6.60 22.26 5.29
CA VAL A 121 -7.39 21.04 5.44
C VAL A 121 -7.71 20.81 6.91
N ASP A 122 -8.80 20.13 7.18
CA ASP A 122 -9.25 19.77 8.53
C ASP A 122 -9.21 18.25 8.77
N ALA A 123 -8.79 17.48 7.75
CA ALA A 123 -8.41 16.09 7.89
C ALA A 123 -7.28 15.69 6.95
N VAL A 124 -6.41 14.80 7.40
CA VAL A 124 -5.34 14.19 6.59
C VAL A 124 -5.42 12.67 6.73
N ILE A 125 -5.49 11.98 5.60
CA ILE A 125 -5.58 10.51 5.52
C ILE A 125 -4.31 9.98 4.83
N PRO A 126 -3.36 9.38 5.57
CA PRO A 126 -2.22 8.72 4.96
C PRO A 126 -2.65 7.43 4.26
N SER A 127 -2.47 7.35 2.93
CA SER A 127 -2.76 6.18 2.09
C SER A 127 -1.52 5.75 1.32
N ILE A 128 -0.39 5.67 2.03
CA ILE A 128 0.95 5.40 1.47
C ILE A 128 1.33 3.92 1.44
N GLY A 129 0.39 3.05 1.78
CA GLY A 129 0.59 1.61 1.92
C GLY A 129 1.09 1.20 3.30
N THR A 130 1.06 -0.09 3.55
CA THR A 130 1.57 -0.73 4.76
C THR A 130 2.70 -1.69 4.42
N GLY A 131 3.63 -1.87 5.33
CA GLY A 131 4.69 -2.88 5.23
C GLY A 131 4.40 -4.10 6.09
N ALA A 132 5.30 -5.09 6.03
CA ALA A 132 5.27 -6.24 6.90
C ALA A 132 5.37 -5.81 8.39
N ASN A 133 4.66 -6.50 9.28
CA ASN A 133 4.76 -6.23 10.70
C ASN A 133 6.17 -6.64 11.21
N PRO A 134 6.98 -5.71 11.71
CA PRO A 134 8.34 -6.00 12.16
C PRO A 134 8.39 -6.94 13.37
N LEU A 135 7.29 -7.08 14.11
CA LEU A 135 7.20 -7.96 15.26
C LEU A 135 7.53 -9.42 14.90
N LEU A 136 7.07 -9.90 13.74
CA LEU A 136 7.36 -11.26 13.30
C LEU A 136 8.87 -11.51 13.14
N ALA A 137 9.59 -10.57 12.52
CA ALA A 137 11.04 -10.68 12.36
C ALA A 137 11.78 -10.61 13.71
N GLN A 138 11.29 -9.80 14.64
CA GLN A 138 11.87 -9.63 15.97
C GLN A 138 11.66 -10.83 16.88
N THR A 139 10.52 -11.52 16.76
CA THR A 139 10.14 -12.63 17.65
C THR A 139 10.44 -14.01 17.08
N THR A 140 10.89 -14.09 15.82
CA THR A 140 11.18 -15.37 15.14
C THR A 140 12.57 -15.32 14.48
N PRO A 141 13.66 -15.31 15.28
CA PRO A 141 15.02 -15.11 14.76
C PRO A 141 15.54 -16.29 13.91
N ASP A 142 14.92 -17.45 14.00
CA ASP A 142 15.23 -18.67 13.23
C ASP A 142 14.48 -18.76 11.89
N MET A 143 13.74 -17.72 11.52
CA MET A 143 13.07 -17.60 10.22
C MET A 143 13.70 -16.48 9.40
N GLN A 144 13.90 -16.69 8.11
CA GLN A 144 14.48 -15.67 7.23
C GLN A 144 13.42 -14.72 6.69
N PHE A 145 13.84 -13.46 6.56
CA PHE A 145 13.04 -12.36 6.01
C PHE A 145 13.80 -11.68 4.88
N THR A 146 13.07 -11.11 3.94
CA THR A 146 13.63 -10.26 2.90
C THR A 146 14.12 -8.93 3.49
N LYS A 147 14.92 -8.19 2.73
CA LYS A 147 15.37 -6.83 3.13
C LYS A 147 14.21 -5.86 3.44
N ARG A 148 12.99 -6.15 2.96
CA ARG A 148 11.79 -5.36 3.20
C ARG A 148 10.95 -5.87 4.38
N GLY A 149 11.42 -6.92 5.09
CA GLY A 149 10.72 -7.50 6.24
C GLY A 149 9.63 -8.52 5.88
N TYR A 150 9.49 -8.91 4.61
CA TYR A 150 8.57 -9.98 4.19
C TYR A 150 9.17 -11.34 4.50
N ILE A 151 8.31 -12.33 4.79
CA ILE A 151 8.76 -13.71 5.05
C ILE A 151 9.35 -14.30 3.76
N ALA A 152 10.57 -14.85 3.88
CA ALA A 152 11.19 -15.58 2.79
C ALA A 152 10.61 -17.00 2.68
N VAL A 153 10.15 -17.38 1.49
CA VAL A 153 9.60 -18.70 1.18
C VAL A 153 10.41 -19.37 0.07
N GLU A 154 10.36 -20.70 0.01
CA GLU A 154 10.93 -21.49 -1.08
C GLU A 154 10.37 -21.04 -2.43
N SER A 155 9.04 -20.99 -2.50
CA SER A 155 8.29 -20.51 -3.67
C SER A 155 6.89 -20.07 -3.24
N GLU A 156 6.25 -19.20 -4.02
CA GLU A 156 4.86 -18.81 -3.80
C GLU A 156 3.89 -20.00 -3.98
N ALA A 157 4.27 -21.01 -4.76
CA ALA A 157 3.47 -22.20 -5.01
C ALA A 157 3.40 -23.14 -3.79
N THR A 158 4.35 -23.08 -2.88
CA THR A 158 4.38 -23.93 -1.68
C THR A 158 4.22 -23.15 -0.39
N GLY A 159 4.66 -21.90 -0.35
CA GLY A 159 4.64 -21.08 0.85
C GLY A 159 5.52 -21.59 1.98
N ARG A 160 6.39 -22.61 1.75
CA ARG A 160 7.28 -23.15 2.79
C ARG A 160 8.30 -22.13 3.19
N THR A 161 8.36 -21.78 4.48
CA THR A 161 9.36 -20.85 5.02
C THR A 161 10.68 -21.56 5.32
N THR A 162 11.70 -20.83 5.76
CA THR A 162 12.95 -21.44 6.24
C THR A 162 12.81 -22.16 7.58
N LYS A 163 11.70 -21.95 8.29
CA LYS A 163 11.38 -22.65 9.54
C LYS A 163 10.47 -23.84 9.25
N LYS A 164 10.96 -25.06 9.50
CA LYS A 164 10.23 -26.32 9.23
C LYS A 164 8.84 -26.32 9.90
N GLY A 165 7.83 -26.69 9.12
CA GLY A 165 6.43 -26.74 9.58
C GLY A 165 5.71 -25.39 9.58
N VAL A 166 6.38 -24.29 9.16
CA VAL A 166 5.77 -22.96 9.04
C VAL A 166 5.61 -22.59 7.59
N PHE A 167 4.40 -22.18 7.23
CA PHE A 167 4.02 -21.79 5.87
C PHE A 167 3.55 -20.32 5.87
N ALA A 168 3.78 -19.62 4.78
CA ALA A 168 3.35 -18.24 4.59
C ALA A 168 2.91 -18.00 3.15
N GLY A 169 1.94 -17.10 2.97
CA GLY A 169 1.45 -16.69 1.65
C GLY A 169 0.69 -15.36 1.72
N GLY A 170 0.43 -14.78 0.56
CA GLY A 170 -0.22 -13.48 0.44
C GLY A 170 0.72 -12.31 0.75
N ASP A 171 0.15 -11.19 1.19
CA ASP A 171 0.86 -9.90 1.35
C ASP A 171 2.09 -9.96 2.25
N ILE A 172 2.13 -10.88 3.21
CA ILE A 172 3.30 -11.06 4.09
C ILE A 172 4.52 -11.68 3.35
N VAL A 173 4.30 -12.23 2.17
CA VAL A 173 5.34 -12.81 1.30
C VAL A 173 5.64 -11.90 0.12
N THR A 174 4.62 -11.51 -0.63
CA THR A 174 4.74 -10.79 -1.91
C THR A 174 4.70 -9.27 -1.77
N GLY A 175 4.25 -8.75 -0.65
CA GLY A 175 3.83 -7.37 -0.49
C GLY A 175 2.35 -7.16 -0.82
N ALA A 176 1.85 -5.94 -0.60
CA ALA A 176 0.44 -5.61 -0.81
C ALA A 176 0.00 -5.88 -2.26
N ALA A 177 -1.04 -6.71 -2.40
CA ALA A 177 -1.59 -7.14 -3.68
C ALA A 177 -3.14 -7.20 -3.61
N THR A 178 -3.76 -8.06 -4.43
CA THR A 178 -5.22 -8.23 -4.45
C THR A 178 -5.67 -9.37 -3.54
N VAL A 179 -6.92 -9.29 -3.08
CA VAL A 179 -7.55 -10.37 -2.28
C VAL A 179 -7.51 -11.70 -3.02
N ILE A 180 -7.69 -11.72 -4.34
CA ILE A 180 -7.66 -12.93 -5.17
C ILE A 180 -6.27 -13.59 -5.11
N LEU A 181 -5.19 -12.80 -5.19
CA LEU A 181 -3.82 -13.32 -5.08
C LEU A 181 -3.55 -13.87 -3.69
N ALA A 182 -3.97 -13.15 -2.65
CA ALA A 182 -3.83 -13.63 -1.27
C ALA A 182 -4.61 -14.93 -1.02
N ALA A 183 -5.83 -15.05 -1.54
CA ALA A 183 -6.63 -16.28 -1.46
C ALA A 183 -5.97 -17.44 -2.23
N GLY A 184 -5.42 -17.17 -3.42
CA GLY A 184 -4.65 -18.14 -4.21
C GLY A 184 -3.44 -18.66 -3.46
N ALA A 185 -2.66 -17.77 -2.85
CA ALA A 185 -1.50 -18.12 -2.01
C ALA A 185 -1.90 -18.96 -0.79
N GLY A 186 -3.01 -18.60 -0.11
CA GLY A 186 -3.55 -19.39 1.00
C GLY A 186 -3.94 -20.81 0.59
N ARG A 187 -4.59 -20.97 -0.57
CA ARG A 187 -4.93 -22.27 -1.14
C ARG A 187 -3.67 -23.11 -1.47
N ALA A 188 -2.67 -22.50 -2.10
CA ALA A 188 -1.41 -23.15 -2.41
C ALA A 188 -0.69 -23.62 -1.14
N ALA A 189 -0.59 -22.77 -0.11
CA ALA A 189 -0.03 -23.13 1.18
C ALA A 189 -0.82 -24.27 1.85
N GLY A 190 -2.16 -24.26 1.78
CA GLY A 190 -3.00 -25.35 2.31
C GLY A 190 -2.71 -26.70 1.67
N MET A 191 -2.54 -26.75 0.33
CA MET A 191 -2.14 -27.98 -0.37
C MET A 191 -0.73 -28.43 0.02
N ALA A 192 0.19 -27.49 0.20
CA ALA A 192 1.56 -27.80 0.63
C ALA A 192 1.62 -28.31 2.08
N ILE A 193 0.76 -27.79 2.97
CA ILE A 193 0.59 -28.30 4.34
C ILE A 193 0.09 -29.75 4.33
N ASP A 194 -0.98 -30.02 3.54
CA ASP A 194 -1.54 -31.38 3.42
C ASP A 194 -0.48 -32.37 2.94
N LYS A 195 0.30 -32.00 1.92
CA LYS A 195 1.41 -32.79 1.43
C LYS A 195 2.46 -33.04 2.52
N PHE A 196 2.89 -31.97 3.20
CA PHE A 196 3.89 -32.07 4.28
C PHE A 196 3.44 -32.99 5.42
N LEU A 197 2.17 -32.97 5.77
CA LEU A 197 1.63 -33.83 6.83
C LEU A 197 1.59 -35.30 6.43
N LYS A 198 1.56 -35.61 5.12
CA LYS A 198 1.57 -36.99 4.58
C LYS A 198 2.95 -37.57 4.42
N ASP A 199 3.89 -36.78 3.88
CA ASP A 199 5.23 -37.27 3.50
C ASP A 199 6.36 -36.77 4.42
N GLY A 200 6.14 -35.69 5.20
CA GLY A 200 7.14 -35.09 6.09
C GLY A 200 8.28 -34.37 5.36
N GLU A 201 8.19 -34.24 4.02
CA GLU A 201 9.25 -33.64 3.21
C GLU A 201 9.32 -32.11 3.44
N TRP A 202 10.57 -31.63 3.64
CA TRP A 202 10.87 -30.21 3.76
C TRP A 202 12.02 -29.82 2.84
N TRP A 203 12.04 -28.59 2.38
CA TRP A 203 13.13 -28.07 1.57
C TRP A 203 14.31 -27.63 2.43
N ASP A 204 15.52 -27.67 1.87
CA ASP A 204 16.72 -27.12 2.50
C ASP A 204 16.88 -25.65 2.07
N PRO A 205 16.75 -24.68 3.00
CA PRO A 205 16.93 -23.26 2.69
C PRO A 205 18.35 -22.87 2.27
N ASN A 206 19.31 -23.75 2.51
CA ASN A 206 20.73 -23.57 2.12
C ASN A 206 21.08 -24.30 0.83
N ALA A 207 20.16 -25.11 0.27
CA ALA A 207 20.39 -25.77 -1.00
C ALA A 207 20.51 -24.71 -2.13
N PRO A 208 21.38 -24.96 -3.14
CA PRO A 208 21.46 -24.04 -4.28
C PRO A 208 20.09 -23.96 -4.97
N LYS A 209 19.59 -22.72 -5.15
CA LYS A 209 18.31 -22.51 -5.86
C LYS A 209 18.40 -23.14 -7.25
N PRO A 210 17.38 -23.93 -7.66
CA PRO A 210 17.27 -24.33 -9.07
C PRO A 210 17.29 -23.08 -9.94
N ALA A 211 18.00 -23.14 -11.08
CA ALA A 211 18.06 -22.04 -12.03
C ALA A 211 16.62 -21.56 -12.32
N GLU A 212 16.39 -20.28 -12.17
CA GLU A 212 15.07 -19.65 -12.39
C GLU A 212 14.56 -20.04 -13.78
N ALA A 213 13.46 -20.78 -13.84
CA ALA A 213 12.82 -21.09 -15.10
C ALA A 213 12.44 -19.78 -15.77
N ALA A 214 12.85 -19.61 -17.03
CA ALA A 214 12.56 -18.38 -17.80
C ALA A 214 11.06 -18.06 -17.70
N PRO A 215 10.67 -16.78 -17.51
CA PRO A 215 9.29 -16.39 -17.41
C PRO A 215 8.52 -16.87 -18.65
N ALA A 216 7.38 -17.51 -18.42
CA ALA A 216 6.51 -17.94 -19.52
C ALA A 216 6.17 -16.73 -20.41
N PRO A 217 6.13 -16.91 -21.76
CA PRO A 217 5.86 -15.81 -22.67
C PRO A 217 4.48 -15.22 -22.35
N VAL A 218 4.48 -13.92 -22.11
CA VAL A 218 3.25 -13.13 -21.95
C VAL A 218 2.50 -13.20 -23.29
N VAL A 219 1.41 -13.95 -23.30
CA VAL A 219 0.45 -13.92 -24.43
C VAL A 219 -0.18 -12.53 -24.43
N LYS A 220 0.07 -11.78 -25.52
CA LYS A 220 -0.48 -10.44 -25.76
C LYS A 220 -1.96 -10.53 -26.11
#